data_182d7f20d94371c8329310c31687c39b
#
_entry.id   182d7f20d94371c8329310c31687c39b
#
_cell.length_a   1.000
_cell.length_b   1.000
_cell.length_c   1.000
_cell.angle_alpha   90.00
_cell.angle_beta   90.00
_cell.angle_gamma   90.00
#
_symmetry.space_group_name_H-M   'P 1'
#
loop_
_entity.id
_entity.type
_entity.pdbx_description
1 polymer ?
#
loop_
_entity_poly.entity_id
_entity_poly.type
_entity_poly.pdbx_seq_one_letter_code
_entity_poly.pdbx_strand_id
1 'polypeptide(L)'
;MARPGDGQGGPSKLIWIPLPSDFGSSDYSRRRGKALTKHLSAIAETKAELLRLFDSWLAPSASLREYLGAHRRESIETARKLIELIPPAVLKSLLGYLVLHYWAHRSGWPDLLVYRADQWFLAEIKSWRDKLNENQKRWIEDNHRYLHLPFKLVQVHRLECNVSSV
;
A
#
# COMPACT_ATOMS: atom_id res chain seq x y z
N MET A 1 -11.71 25.03 -35.07
CA MET A 1 -11.59 25.32 -33.62
C MET A 1 -12.94 25.01 -32.99
N ALA A 2 -13.08 23.83 -32.37
CA ALA A 2 -14.30 23.45 -31.66
C ALA A 2 -14.07 23.74 -30.15
N ARG A 3 -14.99 24.49 -29.55
CA ARG A 3 -15.03 24.76 -28.11
C ARG A 3 -15.43 23.47 -27.35
N PRO A 4 -14.83 23.12 -26.18
CA PRO A 4 -15.34 22.05 -25.38
C PRO A 4 -16.71 22.44 -24.82
N GLY A 5 -17.73 21.61 -25.10
CA GLY A 5 -19.09 21.80 -24.64
C GLY A 5 -19.20 21.61 -23.13
N ASP A 6 -19.96 22.49 -22.49
CA ASP A 6 -20.38 22.41 -21.10
C ASP A 6 -21.24 21.14 -20.89
N GLY A 7 -20.59 20.05 -20.51
CA GLY A 7 -21.28 18.83 -20.10
C GLY A 7 -21.95 19.06 -18.75
N GLN A 8 -23.26 19.31 -18.77
CA GLN A 8 -24.10 19.22 -17.59
C GLN A 8 -23.92 17.85 -16.95
N GLY A 9 -23.33 17.84 -15.75
CA GLY A 9 -23.16 16.64 -14.97
C GLY A 9 -24.50 16.05 -14.54
N GLY A 10 -25.04 15.16 -15.36
CA GLY A 10 -26.10 14.27 -14.92
C GLY A 10 -25.59 13.37 -13.77
N PRO A 11 -26.49 12.82 -12.94
CA PRO A 11 -26.09 11.96 -11.83
C PRO A 11 -25.20 10.83 -12.34
N SER A 12 -23.98 10.73 -11.83
CA SER A 12 -23.03 9.69 -12.19
C SER A 12 -23.66 8.34 -11.91
N LYS A 13 -24.05 7.62 -12.97
CA LYS A 13 -24.62 6.27 -12.84
C LYS A 13 -23.51 5.31 -12.42
N LEU A 14 -23.63 4.76 -11.24
CA LEU A 14 -22.68 3.76 -10.78
C LEU A 14 -22.83 2.49 -11.61
N ILE A 15 -21.77 2.12 -12.32
CA ILE A 15 -21.73 0.88 -13.08
C ILE A 15 -20.83 -0.08 -12.30
N TRP A 16 -21.41 -1.17 -11.81
CA TRP A 16 -20.66 -2.29 -11.25
C TRP A 16 -19.97 -3.04 -12.38
N ILE A 17 -18.65 -2.95 -12.43
CA ILE A 17 -17.85 -3.75 -13.34
C ILE A 17 -17.19 -4.84 -12.49
N PRO A 18 -17.47 -6.12 -12.77
CA PRO A 18 -16.79 -7.20 -12.06
C PRO A 18 -15.28 -7.12 -12.32
N LEU A 19 -14.49 -7.42 -11.29
CA LEU A 19 -13.04 -7.51 -11.46
C LEU A 19 -12.73 -8.57 -12.53
N PRO A 20 -11.75 -8.32 -13.41
CA PRO A 20 -11.30 -9.32 -14.36
C PRO A 20 -10.90 -10.62 -13.64
N SER A 21 -11.17 -11.78 -14.26
CA SER A 21 -10.86 -13.09 -13.66
C SER A 21 -9.37 -13.28 -13.37
N ASP A 22 -8.51 -12.59 -14.11
CA ASP A 22 -7.05 -12.58 -13.94
C ASP A 22 -6.54 -11.49 -12.98
N PHE A 23 -7.45 -10.70 -12.34
CA PHE A 23 -7.06 -9.60 -11.46
C PHE A 23 -6.07 -10.03 -10.38
N GLY A 24 -5.00 -9.27 -10.23
CA GLY A 24 -3.97 -9.49 -9.21
C GLY A 24 -2.99 -10.64 -9.50
N SER A 25 -3.15 -11.37 -10.60
CA SER A 25 -2.19 -12.36 -11.08
C SER A 25 -1.06 -11.73 -11.91
N SER A 26 0.00 -12.50 -12.19
CA SER A 26 1.06 -12.09 -13.11
C SER A 26 0.56 -11.89 -14.55
N ASP A 27 -0.48 -12.62 -14.96
CA ASP A 27 -1.10 -12.45 -16.29
C ASP A 27 -1.82 -11.12 -16.40
N TYR A 28 -2.45 -10.64 -15.32
CA TYR A 28 -3.06 -9.32 -15.28
C TYR A 28 -2.04 -8.23 -15.56
N SER A 29 -0.91 -8.24 -14.86
CA SER A 29 0.15 -7.25 -15.03
C SER A 29 0.78 -7.30 -16.42
N ARG A 30 1.01 -8.51 -16.94
CA ARG A 30 1.56 -8.71 -18.28
C ARG A 30 0.65 -8.16 -19.39
N ARG A 31 -0.65 -8.46 -19.33
CA ARG A 31 -1.63 -8.01 -20.34
C ARG A 31 -1.88 -6.51 -20.28
N ARG A 32 -1.82 -5.91 -19.10
CA ARG A 32 -2.14 -4.49 -18.85
C ARG A 32 -0.92 -3.64 -18.55
N GLY A 33 0.28 -4.14 -18.84
CA GLY A 33 1.54 -3.49 -18.52
C GLY A 33 1.61 -2.02 -18.97
N LYS A 34 1.17 -1.71 -20.19
CA LYS A 34 1.14 -0.32 -20.69
C LYS A 34 0.23 0.59 -19.83
N ALA A 35 -0.96 0.12 -19.46
CA ALA A 35 -1.88 0.89 -18.63
C ALA A 35 -1.34 1.07 -17.21
N LEU A 36 -0.82 0.00 -16.60
CA LEU A 36 -0.20 0.03 -15.28
C LEU A 36 1.00 0.97 -15.24
N THR A 37 1.90 0.90 -16.23
CA THR A 37 3.04 1.81 -16.36
C THR A 37 2.58 3.26 -16.48
N LYS A 38 1.54 3.53 -17.29
CA LYS A 38 0.96 4.87 -17.41
C LYS A 38 0.44 5.39 -16.05
N HIS A 39 -0.29 4.55 -15.31
CA HIS A 39 -0.79 4.94 -13.98
C HIS A 39 0.33 5.14 -12.96
N LEU A 40 1.33 4.26 -12.94
CA LEU A 40 2.48 4.38 -12.05
C LEU A 40 3.34 5.62 -12.38
N SER A 41 3.49 5.95 -13.67
CA SER A 41 4.22 7.16 -14.08
C SER A 41 3.47 8.46 -13.77
N ALA A 42 2.14 8.40 -13.62
CA ALA A 42 1.33 9.54 -13.22
C ALA A 42 1.32 9.80 -11.69
N ILE A 43 1.98 8.95 -10.89
CA ILE A 43 2.16 9.17 -9.46
C ILE A 43 3.03 10.42 -9.27
N ALA A 44 2.50 11.37 -8.51
CA ALA A 44 3.13 12.66 -8.27
C ALA A 44 4.48 12.51 -7.52
N GLU A 45 5.42 13.39 -7.82
CA GLU A 45 6.76 13.37 -7.23
C GLU A 45 6.82 14.06 -5.87
N THR A 46 5.84 14.91 -5.57
CA THR A 46 5.75 15.59 -4.27
C THR A 46 4.62 15.02 -3.41
N LYS A 47 4.81 15.04 -2.09
CA LYS A 47 3.79 14.59 -1.13
C LYS A 47 2.48 15.38 -1.26
N ALA A 48 2.57 16.70 -1.45
CA ALA A 48 1.40 17.58 -1.57
C ALA A 48 0.57 17.25 -2.83
N GLU A 49 1.22 17.01 -3.95
CA GLU A 49 0.54 16.60 -5.18
C GLU A 49 -0.02 15.18 -5.08
N LEU A 50 0.73 14.28 -4.42
CA LEU A 50 0.27 12.91 -4.21
C LEU A 50 -0.97 12.86 -3.31
N LEU A 51 -1.04 13.68 -2.27
CA LEU A 51 -2.25 13.82 -1.44
C LEU A 51 -3.42 14.35 -2.25
N ARG A 52 -3.22 15.37 -3.09
CA ARG A 52 -4.29 15.89 -3.99
C ARG A 52 -4.76 14.82 -4.99
N LEU A 53 -3.83 14.06 -5.55
CA LEU A 53 -4.15 12.96 -6.45
C LEU A 53 -4.94 11.87 -5.73
N PHE A 54 -4.52 11.48 -4.53
CA PHE A 54 -5.23 10.53 -3.68
C PHE A 54 -6.66 10.98 -3.39
N ASP A 55 -6.86 12.26 -3.03
CA ASP A 55 -8.19 12.83 -2.80
C ASP A 55 -9.06 12.79 -4.05
N SER A 56 -8.50 13.12 -5.21
CA SER A 56 -9.22 13.06 -6.48
C SER A 56 -9.68 11.65 -6.84
N TRP A 57 -8.90 10.63 -6.50
CA TRP A 57 -9.29 9.22 -6.68
C TRP A 57 -10.35 8.74 -5.68
N LEU A 58 -10.35 9.30 -4.47
CA LEU A 58 -11.35 8.97 -3.45
C LEU A 58 -12.67 9.66 -3.65
N ALA A 59 -12.70 10.83 -4.28
CA ALA A 59 -13.90 11.65 -4.42
C ALA A 59 -15.10 10.91 -5.06
N PRO A 60 -14.95 10.15 -6.16
CA PRO A 60 -16.07 9.42 -6.77
C PRO A 60 -16.69 8.35 -5.87
N SER A 61 -15.94 7.80 -4.92
CA SER A 61 -16.42 6.74 -4.02
C SER A 61 -17.01 7.28 -2.72
N ALA A 62 -17.04 8.59 -2.50
CA ALA A 62 -17.42 9.18 -1.22
C ALA A 62 -18.82 8.76 -0.74
N SER A 63 -19.81 8.73 -1.65
CA SER A 63 -21.19 8.33 -1.34
C SER A 63 -21.40 6.83 -1.17
N LEU A 64 -20.40 6.01 -1.48
CA LEU A 64 -20.52 4.55 -1.53
C LEU A 64 -19.71 3.85 -0.45
N ARG A 65 -18.91 4.57 0.30
CA ARG A 65 -17.98 4.01 1.30
C ARG A 65 -18.69 3.14 2.33
N GLU A 66 -19.88 3.54 2.76
CA GLU A 66 -20.68 2.78 3.71
C GLU A 66 -21.19 1.46 3.13
N TYR A 67 -21.57 1.45 1.85
CA TYR A 67 -22.13 0.26 1.19
C TYR A 67 -21.07 -0.77 0.79
N LEU A 68 -19.90 -0.31 0.37
CA LEU A 68 -18.90 -1.20 -0.20
C LEU A 68 -17.95 -1.79 0.84
N GLY A 69 -17.98 -1.29 2.08
CA GLY A 69 -16.95 -1.61 3.08
C GLY A 69 -15.53 -1.27 2.60
N ALA A 70 -15.42 -0.66 1.41
CA ALA A 70 -14.18 -0.19 0.84
C ALA A 70 -13.90 1.24 1.31
N HIS A 71 -12.64 1.57 1.47
CA HIS A 71 -12.21 2.91 1.86
C HIS A 71 -12.80 3.37 3.21
N ARG A 72 -12.75 2.48 4.21
CA ARG A 72 -13.10 2.85 5.58
C ARG A 72 -12.30 4.08 6.02
N ARG A 73 -12.89 4.89 6.89
CA ARG A 73 -12.27 6.13 7.35
C ARG A 73 -10.85 5.91 7.90
N GLU A 74 -10.68 4.88 8.72
CA GLU A 74 -9.40 4.53 9.33
C GLU A 74 -8.35 4.13 8.26
N SER A 75 -8.79 3.44 7.21
CA SER A 75 -7.90 3.07 6.09
C SER A 75 -7.47 4.29 5.29
N ILE A 76 -8.35 5.26 5.10
CA ILE A 76 -8.04 6.52 4.42
C ILE A 76 -7.05 7.35 5.25
N GLU A 77 -7.28 7.47 6.56
CA GLU A 77 -6.40 8.19 7.48
C GLU A 77 -5.01 7.54 7.53
N THR A 78 -4.96 6.20 7.58
CA THR A 78 -3.71 5.44 7.51
C THR A 78 -2.97 5.67 6.18
N ALA A 79 -3.68 5.63 5.05
CA ALA A 79 -3.08 5.87 3.74
C ALA A 79 -2.53 7.30 3.62
N ARG A 80 -3.25 8.31 4.14
CA ARG A 80 -2.74 9.69 4.21
C ARG A 80 -1.46 9.77 5.02
N LYS A 81 -1.45 9.13 6.19
CA LYS A 81 -0.26 9.08 7.05
C LYS A 81 0.93 8.44 6.34
N LEU A 82 0.70 7.36 5.59
CA LEU A 82 1.75 6.73 4.78
C LEU A 82 2.31 7.68 3.71
N ILE A 83 1.45 8.44 3.02
CA ILE A 83 1.87 9.45 2.02
C ILE A 83 2.70 10.56 2.67
N GLU A 84 2.36 10.98 3.90
CA GLU A 84 3.11 11.97 4.65
C GLU A 84 4.49 11.47 5.11
N LEU A 85 4.59 10.20 5.48
CA LEU A 85 5.81 9.60 6.03
C LEU A 85 6.77 9.13 4.94
N ILE A 86 6.26 8.38 3.96
CA ILE A 86 7.06 7.67 2.97
C ILE A 86 7.32 8.58 1.74
N PRO A 87 8.55 8.65 1.22
CA PRO A 87 8.83 9.40 0.01
C PRO A 87 8.01 8.89 -1.19
N PRO A 88 7.48 9.77 -2.06
CA PRO A 88 6.67 9.37 -3.22
C PRO A 88 7.35 8.35 -4.14
N ALA A 89 8.68 8.47 -4.34
CA ALA A 89 9.45 7.50 -5.12
C ALA A 89 9.41 6.09 -4.51
N VAL A 90 9.45 5.98 -3.18
CA VAL A 90 9.34 4.70 -2.46
C VAL A 90 7.93 4.13 -2.61
N LEU A 91 6.90 4.98 -2.42
CA LEU A 91 5.49 4.55 -2.63
C LEU A 91 5.25 4.06 -4.06
N LYS A 92 5.84 4.74 -5.05
CA LYS A 92 5.79 4.32 -6.46
C LYS A 92 6.44 2.94 -6.65
N SER A 93 7.60 2.69 -6.05
CA SER A 93 8.28 1.39 -6.10
C SER A 93 7.45 0.30 -5.43
N LEU A 94 6.83 0.59 -4.26
CA LEU A 94 5.92 -0.31 -3.56
C LEU A 94 4.71 -0.70 -4.41
N LEU A 95 4.06 0.27 -5.03
CA LEU A 95 2.92 0.03 -5.91
C LEU A 95 3.36 -0.73 -7.16
N GLY A 96 4.54 -0.42 -7.72
CA GLY A 96 5.15 -1.17 -8.82
C GLY A 96 5.35 -2.65 -8.48
N TYR A 97 5.88 -2.94 -7.30
CA TYR A 97 6.04 -4.31 -6.80
C TYR A 97 4.69 -5.03 -6.64
N LEU A 98 3.71 -4.38 -6.01
CA LEU A 98 2.38 -4.98 -5.79
C LEU A 98 1.65 -5.32 -7.08
N VAL A 99 1.72 -4.46 -8.11
CA VAL A 99 0.98 -4.68 -9.35
C VAL A 99 1.56 -5.82 -10.20
N LEU A 100 2.80 -6.25 -9.98
CA LEU A 100 3.40 -7.36 -10.72
C LEU A 100 2.66 -8.68 -10.45
N HIS A 101 2.31 -8.95 -9.20
CA HIS A 101 1.55 -10.12 -8.78
C HIS A 101 0.89 -9.87 -7.43
N TYR A 102 -0.21 -9.14 -7.42
CA TYR A 102 -0.85 -8.66 -6.18
C TYR A 102 -1.11 -9.78 -5.16
N TRP A 103 -1.66 -10.92 -5.57
CA TRP A 103 -2.00 -12.01 -4.66
C TRP A 103 -0.78 -12.63 -3.97
N ALA A 104 0.35 -12.70 -4.67
CA ALA A 104 1.59 -13.17 -4.07
C ALA A 104 2.23 -12.10 -3.19
N HIS A 105 2.27 -10.85 -3.66
CA HIS A 105 3.03 -9.78 -3.02
C HIS A 105 2.31 -9.08 -1.88
N ARG A 106 1.01 -9.29 -1.71
CA ARG A 106 0.24 -8.67 -0.62
C ARG A 106 0.48 -9.28 0.77
N SER A 107 1.11 -10.44 0.84
CA SER A 107 1.32 -11.19 2.08
C SER A 107 2.79 -11.25 2.48
N GLY A 108 3.04 -11.43 3.77
CA GLY A 108 4.39 -11.53 4.34
C GLY A 108 5.02 -10.18 4.69
N TRP A 109 4.26 -9.10 4.61
CA TRP A 109 4.72 -7.77 5.02
C TRP A 109 5.02 -7.75 6.51
N PRO A 110 6.00 -6.93 6.94
CA PRO A 110 6.31 -6.72 8.34
C PRO A 110 5.14 -6.19 9.17
N ASP A 111 5.11 -6.54 10.44
CA ASP A 111 4.01 -6.22 11.36
C ASP A 111 3.83 -4.73 11.60
N LEU A 112 4.92 -3.96 11.60
CA LEU A 112 4.92 -2.55 12.00
C LEU A 112 5.65 -1.65 11.01
N LEU A 113 5.11 -0.45 10.83
CA LEU A 113 5.84 0.72 10.35
C LEU A 113 6.21 1.59 11.56
N VAL A 114 7.49 1.68 11.87
CA VAL A 114 8.03 2.49 12.96
C VAL A 114 8.58 3.78 12.38
N TYR A 115 8.25 4.91 13.01
CA TYR A 115 8.71 6.21 12.55
C TYR A 115 8.98 7.18 13.69
N ARG A 116 9.96 8.06 13.48
CA ARG A 116 10.29 9.17 14.37
C ARG A 116 10.82 10.34 13.53
N ALA A 117 10.15 11.47 13.58
CA ALA A 117 10.42 12.60 12.70
C ALA A 117 10.37 12.19 11.21
N ASP A 118 11.47 12.31 10.49
CA ASP A 118 11.66 11.98 9.08
C ASP A 118 12.22 10.57 8.83
N GLN A 119 12.57 9.85 9.91
CA GLN A 119 13.10 8.49 9.84
C GLN A 119 11.98 7.46 9.99
N TRP A 120 12.05 6.41 9.22
CA TRP A 120 11.11 5.30 9.30
C TRP A 120 11.77 3.99 8.91
N PHE A 121 11.23 2.89 9.41
CA PHE A 121 11.59 1.54 9.00
C PHE A 121 10.42 0.56 9.23
N LEU A 122 10.44 -0.53 8.50
CA LEU A 122 9.54 -1.64 8.73
C LEU A 122 10.14 -2.60 9.76
N ALA A 123 9.32 -3.15 10.64
CA ALA A 123 9.75 -4.09 11.66
C ALA A 123 8.87 -5.34 11.68
N GLU A 124 9.50 -6.49 11.58
CA GLU A 124 8.88 -7.79 11.86
C GLU A 124 9.21 -8.17 13.30
N ILE A 125 8.18 -8.51 14.08
CA ILE A 125 8.31 -8.83 15.49
C ILE A 125 8.22 -10.34 15.66
N LYS A 126 9.20 -10.94 16.34
CA LYS A 126 9.22 -12.37 16.67
C LYS A 126 9.44 -12.59 18.15
N SER A 127 8.70 -13.49 18.74
CA SER A 127 9.09 -14.08 20.01
C SER A 127 10.28 -15.03 19.82
N TRP A 128 10.92 -15.45 20.89
CA TRP A 128 12.10 -16.29 20.81
C TRP A 128 11.84 -17.68 20.17
N ARG A 129 10.58 -18.14 20.13
CA ARG A 129 10.17 -19.41 19.50
C ARG A 129 9.62 -19.25 18.09
N ASP A 130 9.28 -18.04 17.69
CA ASP A 130 8.64 -17.80 16.40
C ASP A 130 9.66 -17.88 15.27
N LYS A 131 9.23 -18.49 14.17
CA LYS A 131 9.99 -18.56 12.92
C LYS A 131 9.30 -17.73 11.85
N LEU A 132 10.09 -17.27 10.90
CA LEU A 132 9.54 -16.66 9.70
C LEU A 132 8.79 -17.70 8.86
N ASN A 133 7.56 -17.38 8.45
CA ASN A 133 6.84 -18.18 7.47
C ASN A 133 7.34 -17.92 6.04
N GLU A 134 6.94 -18.75 5.09
CA GLU A 134 7.43 -18.67 3.69
C GLU A 134 7.10 -17.33 3.03
N ASN A 135 5.94 -16.73 3.34
CA ASN A 135 5.59 -15.42 2.79
C ASN A 135 6.50 -14.32 3.33
N GLN A 136 6.85 -14.37 4.61
CA GLN A 136 7.77 -13.42 5.24
C GLN A 136 9.21 -13.57 4.71
N LYS A 137 9.68 -14.80 4.55
CA LYS A 137 10.98 -15.06 3.93
C LYS A 137 11.05 -14.50 2.51
N ARG A 138 10.04 -14.81 1.68
CA ARG A 138 9.93 -14.28 0.32
C ARG A 138 9.93 -12.76 0.32
N TRP A 139 9.13 -12.11 1.19
CA TRP A 139 9.09 -10.66 1.27
C TRP A 139 10.48 -10.07 1.64
N ILE A 140 11.18 -10.68 2.58
CA ILE A 140 12.53 -10.24 2.97
C ILE A 140 13.51 -10.36 1.78
N GLU A 141 13.45 -11.47 1.03
CA GLU A 141 14.26 -11.68 -0.17
C GLU A 141 13.94 -10.65 -1.26
N ASP A 142 12.65 -10.41 -1.51
CA ASP A 142 12.18 -9.42 -2.48
C ASP A 142 12.56 -7.99 -2.04
N ASN A 143 12.47 -7.69 -0.74
CA ASN A 143 12.93 -6.42 -0.21
C ASN A 143 14.43 -6.22 -0.44
N HIS A 144 15.24 -7.24 -0.17
CA HIS A 144 16.68 -7.18 -0.40
C HIS A 144 17.03 -7.02 -1.89
N ARG A 145 16.26 -7.66 -2.77
CA ARG A 145 16.55 -7.70 -4.21
C ARG A 145 15.99 -6.51 -4.99
N TYR A 146 14.81 -6.00 -4.61
CA TYR A 146 14.05 -5.06 -5.42
C TYR A 146 13.64 -3.78 -4.72
N LEU A 147 13.21 -3.85 -3.46
CA LEU A 147 12.58 -2.72 -2.78
C LEU A 147 13.57 -1.86 -1.99
N HIS A 148 14.56 -2.49 -1.37
CA HIS A 148 15.58 -1.85 -0.53
C HIS A 148 15.01 -0.96 0.57
N LEU A 149 13.85 -1.35 1.14
CA LEU A 149 13.22 -0.60 2.22
C LEU A 149 13.99 -0.81 3.52
N PRO A 150 14.08 0.20 4.38
CA PRO A 150 14.66 0.04 5.71
C PRO A 150 13.82 -0.96 6.53
N PHE A 151 14.44 -2.06 6.94
CA PHE A 151 13.79 -3.19 7.59
C PHE A 151 14.59 -3.70 8.78
N LYS A 152 13.88 -4.11 9.83
CA LYS A 152 14.47 -4.76 11.01
C LYS A 152 13.65 -6.00 11.41
N LEU A 153 14.35 -7.08 11.72
CA LEU A 153 13.79 -8.23 12.41
C LEU A 153 14.06 -8.05 13.91
N VAL A 154 12.99 -7.92 14.70
CA VAL A 154 13.07 -7.63 16.14
C VAL A 154 12.66 -8.87 16.89
N GLN A 155 13.56 -9.41 17.69
CA GLN A 155 13.28 -10.55 18.57
C GLN A 155 12.94 -10.06 19.97
N VAL A 156 11.78 -10.45 20.49
CA VAL A 156 11.32 -10.08 21.83
C VAL A 156 11.58 -11.25 22.79
N HIS A 157 12.26 -10.98 23.87
CA HIS A 157 12.51 -11.93 24.94
C HIS A 157 11.71 -11.55 26.18
N ARG A 158 11.13 -12.55 26.84
CA ARG A 158 10.50 -12.34 28.15
C ARG A 158 11.60 -12.19 29.20
N LEU A 159 11.66 -11.04 29.84
CA LEU A 159 12.51 -10.88 31.02
C LEU A 159 11.76 -11.50 32.23
N GLU A 160 12.36 -12.51 32.87
CA GLU A 160 11.91 -12.97 34.17
C GLU A 160 12.40 -11.97 35.22
N CYS A 161 11.49 -11.17 35.74
CA CYS A 161 11.78 -10.37 36.93
C CYS A 161 11.78 -11.30 38.13
N ASN A 162 12.94 -11.69 38.62
CA ASN A 162 13.08 -12.28 39.94
C ASN A 162 12.76 -11.20 40.96
N VAL A 163 11.51 -11.14 41.41
CA VAL A 163 11.14 -10.38 42.61
C VAL A 163 11.66 -11.20 43.79
N SER A 164 12.87 -10.90 44.24
CA SER A 164 13.36 -11.40 45.54
C SER A 164 12.46 -10.76 46.62
N SER A 165 11.56 -11.55 47.19
CA SER A 165 10.81 -11.17 48.37
C SER A 165 11.82 -10.94 49.52
N VAL A 166 11.87 -9.70 50.02
CA VAL A 166 12.55 -9.34 51.25
C VAL A 166 11.62 -9.60 52.42
#